data_4c33e78ed5dbcf1d7d168a298404af83
#
_entry.id   4c33e78ed5dbcf1d7d168a298404af83
#
_cell.length_a   1.000
_cell.length_b   1.000
_cell.length_c   1.000
_cell.angle_alpha   90.00
_cell.angle_beta   90.00
_cell.angle_gamma   90.00
#
_symmetry.space_group_name_H-M   'P 1'
#
loop_
_entity.id
_entity.type
_entity.pdbx_description
1 polymer ?
#
loop_
_entity_poly.entity_id
_entity_poly.type
_entity_poly.pdbx_seq_one_letter_code
_entity_poly.pdbx_strand_id
1 'polypeptide(L)'
;MNGSCPDDWLRGAESAQYAYLGLLLALGLLLNALALWVLCCRLRRWTETRVYMVNLASADLCLLCTLPFMVYSLTGRASTGDTMLCQVSQSVYLVNRYMSISLITAIAVDRYVAVRHPLYARRLRSPRQAGAVCAALWVLVAGSLGLRWALKDREGGFCFGNPSRQHPKTVVFSLLGFYLPLAVLLPCSLQVVAALGRRPASGAGQAEASRRAARMVWANLAVFVVCFLPLHVVLTWRLATGLSSCAIDSALLITSKVSDANCCLDAVCYYYMAKEFQEASALASGPGVKAQRSQGSLCVTVA
;
A
#
# COMPACT_ATOMS: atom_id res chain seq x y z
N MET A 1 -18.47 6.32 31.47
CA MET A 1 -18.37 7.77 31.25
C MET A 1 -18.32 7.98 29.74
N ASN A 2 -19.45 8.23 29.12
CA ASN A 2 -19.56 8.58 27.69
C ASN A 2 -19.24 10.07 27.53
N GLY A 3 -17.98 10.40 27.43
CA GLY A 3 -17.55 11.77 27.15
C GLY A 3 -17.65 12.05 25.66
N SER A 4 -18.64 12.82 25.22
CA SER A 4 -18.62 13.42 23.89
C SER A 4 -17.40 14.31 23.73
N CYS A 5 -16.79 14.34 22.52
CA CYS A 5 -15.66 15.23 22.27
C CYS A 5 -16.09 16.71 22.35
N PRO A 6 -15.24 17.61 22.90
CA PRO A 6 -15.51 19.05 22.89
C PRO A 6 -15.66 19.59 21.46
N ASP A 7 -16.60 20.53 21.25
CA ASP A 7 -16.89 21.09 19.91
C ASP A 7 -15.70 21.84 19.28
N ASP A 8 -14.85 22.46 20.09
CA ASP A 8 -13.65 23.15 19.62
C ASP A 8 -12.60 22.16 19.07
N TRP A 9 -12.48 20.99 19.71
CA TRP A 9 -11.64 19.89 19.21
C TRP A 9 -12.15 19.39 17.86
N LEU A 10 -13.47 19.19 17.72
CA LEU A 10 -14.08 18.69 16.47
C LEU A 10 -13.83 19.65 15.32
N ARG A 11 -14.03 20.95 15.50
CA ARG A 11 -13.80 21.98 14.47
C ARG A 11 -12.32 22.09 14.07
N GLY A 12 -11.41 22.05 15.03
CA GLY A 12 -9.98 22.04 14.77
C GLY A 12 -9.53 20.80 14.01
N ALA A 13 -10.05 19.64 14.38
CA ALA A 13 -9.75 18.36 13.72
C ALA A 13 -10.27 18.33 12.26
N GLU A 14 -11.44 18.89 11.99
CA GLU A 14 -11.99 19.00 10.63
C GLU A 14 -11.10 19.86 9.71
N SER A 15 -10.73 21.05 10.15
CA SER A 15 -9.86 21.93 9.35
C SER A 15 -8.51 21.30 9.06
N ALA A 16 -7.89 20.69 10.06
CA ALA A 16 -6.63 19.95 9.91
C ALA A 16 -6.78 18.76 8.95
N GLN A 17 -7.91 18.07 9.00
CA GLN A 17 -8.22 16.95 8.11
C GLN A 17 -8.33 17.39 6.64
N TYR A 18 -9.00 18.50 6.35
CA TYR A 18 -9.09 19.00 4.97
C TYR A 18 -7.72 19.42 4.42
N ALA A 19 -6.92 20.12 5.22
CA ALA A 19 -5.56 20.49 4.81
C ALA A 19 -4.68 19.25 4.55
N TYR A 20 -4.78 18.26 5.44
CA TYR A 20 -4.07 16.99 5.27
C TYR A 20 -4.50 16.25 3.99
N LEU A 21 -5.80 16.10 3.73
CA LEU A 21 -6.31 15.42 2.55
C LEU A 21 -5.92 16.14 1.26
N GLY A 22 -5.91 17.48 1.25
CA GLY A 22 -5.43 18.28 0.13
C GLY A 22 -3.95 18.06 -0.17
N LEU A 23 -3.12 18.05 0.88
CA LEU A 23 -1.70 17.78 0.76
C LEU A 23 -1.44 16.34 0.27
N LEU A 24 -2.16 15.36 0.84
CA LEU A 24 -2.08 13.96 0.45
C LEU A 24 -2.46 13.77 -1.03
N LEU A 25 -3.52 14.43 -1.48
CA LEU A 25 -3.96 14.39 -2.87
C LEU A 25 -2.87 14.96 -3.80
N ALA A 26 -2.35 16.14 -3.52
CA ALA A 26 -1.35 16.80 -4.36
C ALA A 26 -0.04 15.99 -4.44
N LEU A 27 0.54 15.62 -3.29
CA LEU A 27 1.77 14.85 -3.23
C LEU A 27 1.58 13.43 -3.75
N GLY A 28 0.48 12.77 -3.38
CA GLY A 28 0.19 11.41 -3.80
C GLY A 28 0.02 11.30 -5.32
N LEU A 29 -0.73 12.21 -5.96
CA LEU A 29 -0.87 12.22 -7.41
C LEU A 29 0.48 12.44 -8.11
N LEU A 30 1.24 13.44 -7.65
CA LEU A 30 2.55 13.73 -8.24
C LEU A 30 3.50 12.54 -8.13
N LEU A 31 3.65 11.98 -6.93
CA LEU A 31 4.62 10.92 -6.66
C LEU A 31 4.25 9.60 -7.35
N ASN A 32 2.96 9.20 -7.32
CA ASN A 32 2.53 7.95 -7.94
C ASN A 32 2.46 8.04 -9.47
N ALA A 33 2.04 9.18 -10.04
CA ALA A 33 2.10 9.40 -11.48
C ALA A 33 3.55 9.38 -12.01
N LEU A 34 4.47 10.04 -11.28
CA LEU A 34 5.90 10.00 -11.60
C LEU A 34 6.46 8.58 -11.47
N ALA A 35 6.08 7.85 -10.42
CA ALA A 35 6.48 6.47 -10.23
C ALA A 35 6.01 5.58 -11.39
N LEU A 36 4.74 5.66 -11.79
CA LEU A 36 4.21 4.90 -12.94
C LEU A 36 4.92 5.27 -14.23
N TRP A 37 5.17 6.57 -14.47
CA TRP A 37 5.92 6.99 -15.64
C TRP A 37 7.33 6.38 -15.67
N VAL A 38 8.06 6.43 -14.57
CA VAL A 38 9.40 5.83 -14.48
C VAL A 38 9.33 4.31 -14.64
N LEU A 39 8.42 3.67 -13.92
CA LEU A 39 8.25 2.22 -13.95
C LEU A 39 7.81 1.72 -15.33
N CYS A 40 6.93 2.42 -16.05
CA CYS A 40 6.38 1.96 -17.33
C CYS A 40 7.20 2.41 -18.54
N CYS A 41 7.81 3.62 -18.50
CA CYS A 41 8.43 4.21 -19.67
C CYS A 41 9.97 4.25 -19.64
N ARG A 42 10.59 4.32 -18.43
CA ARG A 42 12.05 4.50 -18.32
C ARG A 42 12.82 3.19 -18.14
N LEU A 43 12.24 2.22 -17.46
CA LEU A 43 12.89 0.94 -17.20
C LEU A 43 12.73 0.01 -18.42
N ARG A 44 13.85 -0.59 -18.87
CA ARG A 44 13.86 -1.41 -20.10
C ARG A 44 13.29 -2.81 -19.92
N ARG A 45 13.43 -3.41 -18.71
CA ARG A 45 13.05 -4.82 -18.48
C ARG A 45 11.95 -4.91 -17.44
N TRP A 46 10.95 -5.73 -17.69
CA TRP A 46 9.94 -6.10 -16.72
C TRP A 46 10.51 -7.13 -15.74
N THR A 47 10.38 -6.85 -14.45
CA THR A 47 10.74 -7.74 -13.37
C THR A 47 9.53 -7.96 -12.46
N GLU A 48 9.57 -8.99 -11.63
CA GLU A 48 8.50 -9.32 -10.69
C GLU A 48 8.19 -8.14 -9.76
N THR A 49 9.23 -7.57 -9.16
CA THR A 49 9.10 -6.42 -8.27
C THR A 49 8.48 -5.21 -8.97
N ARG A 50 8.85 -4.97 -10.23
CA ARG A 50 8.25 -3.88 -11.02
C ARG A 50 6.76 -4.10 -11.22
N VAL A 51 6.31 -5.34 -11.48
CA VAL A 51 4.89 -5.66 -11.60
C VAL A 51 4.14 -5.33 -10.31
N TYR A 52 4.67 -5.75 -9.16
CA TYR A 52 4.07 -5.43 -7.85
C TYR A 52 3.99 -3.92 -7.62
N MET A 53 5.06 -3.18 -7.93
CA MET A 53 5.10 -1.72 -7.70
C MET A 53 4.18 -0.93 -8.64
N VAL A 54 4.03 -1.36 -9.88
CA VAL A 54 3.04 -0.76 -10.80
C VAL A 54 1.63 -0.97 -10.25
N ASN A 55 1.30 -2.17 -9.73
CA ASN A 55 0.01 -2.43 -9.10
C ASN A 55 -0.19 -1.59 -7.82
N LEU A 56 0.86 -1.42 -7.01
CA LEU A 56 0.81 -0.62 -5.79
C LEU A 56 0.53 0.86 -6.12
N ALA A 57 1.30 1.44 -7.03
CA ALA A 57 1.09 2.83 -7.48
C ALA A 57 -0.28 3.04 -8.15
N SER A 58 -0.79 2.02 -8.87
CA SER A 58 -2.14 2.07 -9.45
C SER A 58 -3.22 2.05 -8.37
N ALA A 59 -3.08 1.22 -7.34
CA ALA A 59 -3.99 1.20 -6.20
C ALA A 59 -4.01 2.54 -5.46
N ASP A 60 -2.83 3.16 -5.26
CA ASP A 60 -2.70 4.48 -4.65
C ASP A 60 -3.39 5.57 -5.46
N LEU A 61 -3.25 5.57 -6.79
CA LEU A 61 -3.98 6.51 -7.64
C LEU A 61 -5.51 6.30 -7.56
N CYS A 62 -5.99 5.07 -7.47
CA CYS A 62 -7.41 4.80 -7.25
C CYS A 62 -7.91 5.41 -5.94
N LEU A 63 -7.13 5.30 -4.85
CA LEU A 63 -7.45 5.98 -3.58
C LEU A 63 -7.54 7.49 -3.78
N LEU A 64 -6.52 8.08 -4.40
CA LEU A 64 -6.43 9.53 -4.58
C LEU A 64 -7.62 10.09 -5.38
N CYS A 65 -8.12 9.33 -6.36
CA CYS A 65 -9.34 9.68 -7.09
C CYS A 65 -10.60 9.70 -6.20
N THR A 66 -10.61 8.99 -5.07
CA THR A 66 -11.76 8.98 -4.15
C THR A 66 -11.70 10.07 -3.08
N LEU A 67 -10.54 10.68 -2.84
CA LEU A 67 -10.37 11.69 -1.80
C LEU A 67 -11.30 12.92 -1.97
N PRO A 68 -11.53 13.47 -3.19
CA PRO A 68 -12.48 14.57 -3.35
C PRO A 68 -13.90 14.21 -2.89
N PHE A 69 -14.35 12.97 -3.17
CA PHE A 69 -15.66 12.49 -2.71
C PHE A 69 -15.70 12.28 -1.20
N MET A 70 -14.59 11.83 -0.62
CA MET A 70 -14.46 11.73 0.83
C MET A 70 -14.58 13.10 1.49
N VAL A 71 -13.91 14.13 0.96
CA VAL A 71 -14.03 15.51 1.44
C VAL A 71 -15.46 16.00 1.32
N TYR A 72 -16.11 15.80 0.16
CA TYR A 72 -17.52 16.16 -0.05
C TYR A 72 -18.45 15.50 0.97
N SER A 73 -18.26 14.21 1.26
CA SER A 73 -19.06 13.49 2.25
C SER A 73 -18.87 14.02 3.67
N LEU A 74 -17.67 14.50 4.01
CA LEU A 74 -17.37 15.07 5.33
C LEU A 74 -17.95 16.47 5.54
N THR A 75 -18.25 17.23 4.46
CA THR A 75 -18.84 18.58 4.58
C THR A 75 -20.32 18.58 5.01
N GLY A 76 -20.92 17.41 5.24
CA GLY A 76 -22.33 17.28 5.60
C GLY A 76 -23.31 17.69 4.49
N ARG A 77 -22.81 18.08 3.31
CA ARG A 77 -23.61 18.46 2.13
C ARG A 77 -24.13 17.26 1.34
N ALA A 78 -23.62 16.04 1.65
CA ALA A 78 -24.11 14.83 1.04
C ALA A 78 -25.58 14.62 1.42
N SER A 79 -26.47 14.68 0.44
CA SER A 79 -27.88 14.38 0.63
C SER A 79 -28.06 12.87 0.87
N THR A 80 -29.22 12.49 1.41
CA THR A 80 -29.60 11.07 1.59
C THR A 80 -29.57 10.26 0.28
N GLY A 81 -29.53 10.92 -0.88
CA GLY A 81 -29.42 10.31 -2.22
C GLY A 81 -28.02 9.84 -2.62
N ASP A 82 -26.95 10.38 -1.97
CA ASP A 82 -25.56 10.09 -2.34
C ASP A 82 -24.99 8.84 -1.66
N THR A 83 -25.83 7.99 -1.09
CA THR A 83 -25.43 6.80 -0.32
C THR A 83 -24.56 5.83 -1.14
N MET A 84 -24.87 5.68 -2.43
CA MET A 84 -24.13 4.77 -3.31
C MET A 84 -22.73 5.28 -3.62
N LEU A 85 -22.60 6.56 -3.94
CA LEU A 85 -21.30 7.20 -4.21
C LEU A 85 -20.38 7.13 -2.98
N CYS A 86 -20.92 7.38 -1.80
CA CYS A 86 -20.20 7.26 -0.55
C CYS A 86 -19.75 5.81 -0.28
N GLN A 87 -20.61 4.83 -0.51
CA GLN A 87 -20.31 3.41 -0.32
C GLN A 87 -19.22 2.94 -1.29
N VAL A 88 -19.29 3.37 -2.57
CA VAL A 88 -18.26 3.06 -3.57
C VAL A 88 -16.93 3.68 -3.18
N SER A 89 -16.92 4.97 -2.83
CA SER A 89 -15.69 5.67 -2.42
C SER A 89 -15.03 5.01 -1.22
N GLN A 90 -15.83 4.61 -0.23
CA GLN A 90 -15.32 3.89 0.93
C GLN A 90 -14.82 2.48 0.58
N SER A 91 -15.47 1.79 -0.34
CA SER A 91 -15.01 0.48 -0.80
C SER A 91 -13.66 0.59 -1.50
N VAL A 92 -13.47 1.57 -2.39
CA VAL A 92 -12.18 1.85 -3.05
C VAL A 92 -11.10 2.20 -2.02
N TYR A 93 -11.45 3.03 -1.02
CA TYR A 93 -10.56 3.36 0.10
C TYR A 93 -10.07 2.11 0.86
N LEU A 94 -10.97 1.18 1.17
CA LEU A 94 -10.61 -0.07 1.84
C LEU A 94 -9.83 -1.02 0.91
N VAL A 95 -10.22 -1.11 -0.38
CA VAL A 95 -9.46 -1.87 -1.39
C VAL A 95 -8.02 -1.41 -1.43
N ASN A 96 -7.77 -0.11 -1.54
CA ASN A 96 -6.40 0.41 -1.56
C ASN A 96 -5.61 -0.04 -0.32
N ARG A 97 -6.16 0.15 0.88
CA ARG A 97 -5.48 -0.21 2.12
C ARG A 97 -5.07 -1.69 2.16
N TYR A 98 -5.98 -2.60 1.85
CA TYR A 98 -5.67 -4.04 1.89
C TYR A 98 -4.86 -4.52 0.68
N MET A 99 -4.98 -3.85 -0.46
CA MET A 99 -4.09 -4.08 -1.60
C MET A 99 -2.66 -3.68 -1.28
N SER A 100 -2.43 -2.51 -0.66
CA SER A 100 -1.09 -2.07 -0.25
C SER A 100 -0.48 -3.05 0.76
N ILE A 101 -1.21 -3.44 1.80
CA ILE A 101 -0.78 -4.47 2.78
C ILE A 101 -0.38 -5.76 2.07
N SER A 102 -1.21 -6.26 1.15
CA SER A 102 -1.00 -7.52 0.45
C SER A 102 0.17 -7.45 -0.54
N LEU A 103 0.29 -6.36 -1.29
CA LEU A 103 1.36 -6.16 -2.28
C LEU A 103 2.72 -5.97 -1.60
N ILE A 104 2.81 -5.20 -0.51
CA ILE A 104 4.04 -5.06 0.27
C ILE A 104 4.47 -6.43 0.82
N THR A 105 3.51 -7.23 1.29
CA THR A 105 3.79 -8.61 1.74
C THR A 105 4.26 -9.50 0.59
N ALA A 106 3.63 -9.42 -0.58
CA ALA A 106 4.05 -10.16 -1.77
C ALA A 106 5.47 -9.79 -2.21
N ILE A 107 5.83 -8.49 -2.16
CA ILE A 107 7.20 -8.02 -2.41
C ILE A 107 8.19 -8.65 -1.42
N ALA A 108 7.85 -8.70 -0.13
CA ALA A 108 8.73 -9.30 0.88
C ALA A 108 8.92 -10.80 0.66
N VAL A 109 7.88 -11.54 0.32
CA VAL A 109 7.95 -12.97 -0.05
C VAL A 109 8.79 -13.16 -1.31
N ASP A 110 8.58 -12.35 -2.35
CA ASP A 110 9.36 -12.39 -3.59
C ASP A 110 10.87 -12.19 -3.31
N ARG A 111 11.21 -11.21 -2.48
CA ARG A 111 12.58 -10.97 -2.04
C ARG A 111 13.14 -12.12 -1.21
N TYR A 112 12.35 -12.68 -0.31
CA TYR A 112 12.73 -13.85 0.48
C TYR A 112 13.07 -15.04 -0.41
N VAL A 113 12.22 -15.39 -1.35
CA VAL A 113 12.46 -16.48 -2.31
C VAL A 113 13.73 -16.23 -3.14
N ALA A 114 13.92 -14.99 -3.61
CA ALA A 114 15.10 -14.61 -4.39
C ALA A 114 16.41 -14.77 -3.63
N VAL A 115 16.43 -14.44 -2.35
CA VAL A 115 17.65 -14.39 -1.53
C VAL A 115 17.96 -15.74 -0.87
N ARG A 116 16.95 -16.43 -0.35
CA ARG A 116 17.10 -17.68 0.42
C ARG A 116 17.04 -18.93 -0.45
N HIS A 117 16.31 -18.87 -1.57
CA HIS A 117 16.08 -20.01 -2.44
C HIS A 117 16.40 -19.71 -3.91
N PRO A 118 17.66 -19.35 -4.26
CA PRO A 118 18.00 -18.85 -5.60
C PRO A 118 17.77 -19.87 -6.73
N LEU A 119 17.86 -21.16 -6.45
CA LEU A 119 17.59 -22.22 -7.44
C LEU A 119 16.08 -22.30 -7.76
N TYR A 120 15.22 -22.26 -6.74
CA TYR A 120 13.77 -22.20 -6.92
C TYR A 120 13.33 -20.86 -7.55
N ALA A 121 13.99 -19.78 -7.16
CA ALA A 121 13.71 -18.46 -7.71
C ALA A 121 13.83 -18.41 -9.23
N ARG A 122 14.83 -19.08 -9.82
CA ARG A 122 14.99 -19.14 -11.28
C ARG A 122 13.83 -19.82 -12.01
N ARG A 123 13.13 -20.75 -11.35
CA ARG A 123 11.99 -21.48 -11.93
C ARG A 123 10.64 -20.82 -11.63
N LEU A 124 10.49 -20.29 -10.39
CA LEU A 124 9.21 -19.78 -9.87
C LEU A 124 9.02 -18.27 -10.02
N ARG A 125 10.08 -17.51 -10.38
CA ARG A 125 9.98 -16.06 -10.51
C ARG A 125 9.93 -15.66 -11.96
N SER A 126 8.81 -15.05 -12.34
CA SER A 126 8.64 -14.42 -13.65
C SER A 126 7.64 -13.26 -13.54
N PRO A 127 7.74 -12.23 -14.40
CA PRO A 127 6.77 -11.13 -14.43
C PRO A 127 5.32 -11.61 -14.66
N ARG A 128 5.14 -12.72 -15.40
CA ARG A 128 3.81 -13.33 -15.62
C ARG A 128 3.22 -13.90 -14.33
N GLN A 129 4.03 -14.58 -13.53
CA GLN A 129 3.60 -15.11 -12.23
C GLN A 129 3.31 -13.98 -11.25
N ALA A 130 4.15 -12.93 -11.20
CA ALA A 130 3.87 -11.74 -10.42
C ALA A 130 2.53 -11.08 -10.83
N GLY A 131 2.25 -11.01 -12.14
CA GLY A 131 0.97 -10.56 -12.67
C GLY A 131 -0.21 -11.41 -12.21
N ALA A 132 -0.06 -12.74 -12.24
CA ALA A 132 -1.08 -13.67 -11.76
C ALA A 132 -1.32 -13.51 -10.25
N VAL A 133 -0.27 -13.33 -9.45
CA VAL A 133 -0.39 -13.04 -8.01
C VAL A 133 -1.13 -11.72 -7.79
N CYS A 134 -0.77 -10.65 -8.51
CA CYS A 134 -1.48 -9.37 -8.43
C CYS A 134 -2.96 -9.53 -8.78
N ALA A 135 -3.29 -10.23 -9.86
CA ALA A 135 -4.68 -10.48 -10.26
C ALA A 135 -5.45 -11.25 -9.17
N ALA A 136 -4.84 -12.30 -8.61
CA ALA A 136 -5.42 -13.05 -7.50
C ALA A 136 -5.67 -12.17 -6.26
N LEU A 137 -4.73 -11.30 -5.91
CA LEU A 137 -4.88 -10.34 -4.80
C LEU A 137 -6.01 -9.34 -5.06
N TRP A 138 -6.13 -8.80 -6.28
CA TRP A 138 -7.23 -7.92 -6.65
C TRP A 138 -8.58 -8.62 -6.51
N VAL A 139 -8.71 -9.86 -7.01
CA VAL A 139 -9.95 -10.65 -6.89
C VAL A 139 -10.25 -10.96 -5.43
N LEU A 140 -9.26 -11.35 -4.64
CA LEU A 140 -9.44 -11.68 -3.23
C LEU A 140 -9.86 -10.46 -2.40
N VAL A 141 -9.18 -9.33 -2.56
CA VAL A 141 -9.47 -8.11 -1.81
C VAL A 141 -10.81 -7.52 -2.23
N ALA A 142 -11.05 -7.33 -3.54
CA ALA A 142 -12.32 -6.80 -4.03
C ALA A 142 -13.48 -7.76 -3.75
N GLY A 143 -13.28 -9.07 -3.90
CA GLY A 143 -14.27 -10.09 -3.59
C GLY A 143 -14.63 -10.14 -2.11
N SER A 144 -13.67 -10.00 -1.20
CA SER A 144 -13.92 -9.94 0.25
C SER A 144 -14.77 -8.74 0.65
N LEU A 145 -14.58 -7.60 -0.02
CA LEU A 145 -15.40 -6.41 0.18
C LEU A 145 -16.78 -6.53 -0.46
N GLY A 146 -16.87 -7.14 -1.64
CA GLY A 146 -18.14 -7.48 -2.29
C GLY A 146 -18.99 -8.44 -1.45
N LEU A 147 -18.36 -9.48 -0.89
CA LEU A 147 -19.02 -10.38 0.04
C LEU A 147 -19.51 -9.66 1.29
N ARG A 148 -18.70 -8.75 1.83
CA ARG A 148 -19.10 -7.90 2.94
C ARG A 148 -20.32 -7.04 2.59
N TRP A 149 -20.38 -6.52 1.36
CA TRP A 149 -21.53 -5.78 0.86
C TRP A 149 -22.80 -6.64 0.78
N ALA A 150 -22.66 -7.86 0.25
CA ALA A 150 -23.76 -8.82 0.11
C ALA A 150 -24.29 -9.30 1.46
N LEU A 151 -23.41 -9.46 2.46
CA LEU A 151 -23.78 -9.92 3.81
C LEU A 151 -24.25 -8.78 4.71
N LYS A 152 -24.20 -7.54 4.27
CA LYS A 152 -24.64 -6.37 5.02
C LYS A 152 -26.15 -6.24 4.88
N ASP A 153 -26.90 -6.95 5.69
CA ASP A 153 -28.35 -6.77 5.83
C ASP A 153 -28.68 -5.32 6.22
N ARG A 154 -29.53 -4.71 5.43
CA ARG A 154 -30.59 -3.69 5.66
C ARG A 154 -30.39 -2.57 6.67
N GLU A 155 -29.31 -2.45 7.40
CA GLU A 155 -29.10 -1.38 8.37
C GLU A 155 -28.17 -0.28 7.80
N GLY A 156 -28.79 0.79 7.34
CA GLY A 156 -28.25 2.13 7.07
C GLY A 156 -26.83 2.21 6.53
N GLY A 157 -26.66 2.77 5.33
CA GLY A 157 -25.40 2.90 4.61
C GLY A 157 -24.19 3.30 5.45
N PHE A 158 -23.08 2.58 5.22
CA PHE A 158 -21.81 2.86 5.83
C PHE A 158 -21.11 3.96 5.02
N CYS A 159 -21.06 5.17 5.54
CA CYS A 159 -20.37 6.32 4.97
C CYS A 159 -19.30 6.85 5.91
N PHE A 160 -18.27 7.49 5.33
CA PHE A 160 -17.22 8.19 6.09
C PHE A 160 -17.86 9.11 7.15
N GLY A 161 -17.46 8.95 8.42
CA GLY A 161 -17.86 9.85 9.49
C GLY A 161 -18.79 9.27 10.57
N ASN A 162 -19.17 7.99 10.52
CA ASN A 162 -19.94 7.40 11.60
C ASN A 162 -19.15 6.29 12.33
N PRO A 163 -18.33 6.62 13.34
CA PRO A 163 -17.53 5.66 14.09
C PRO A 163 -18.36 4.68 14.91
N SER A 164 -19.61 5.01 15.23
CA SER A 164 -20.44 4.21 16.14
C SER A 164 -21.01 2.91 15.52
N ARG A 165 -20.87 2.70 14.22
CA ARG A 165 -21.45 1.54 13.51
C ARG A 165 -20.45 0.55 12.93
N GLN A 166 -19.24 0.46 13.47
CA GLN A 166 -18.32 -0.59 13.06
C GLN A 166 -18.80 -1.94 13.62
N HIS A 167 -19.47 -2.72 12.80
CA HIS A 167 -19.94 -4.05 13.16
C HIS A 167 -18.73 -4.93 13.55
N PRO A 168 -18.77 -5.71 14.65
CA PRO A 168 -17.65 -6.55 15.11
C PRO A 168 -17.08 -7.46 14.02
N LYS A 169 -17.93 -8.05 13.17
CA LYS A 169 -17.50 -8.88 12.03
C LYS A 169 -16.59 -8.14 11.07
N THR A 170 -16.85 -6.85 10.82
CA THR A 170 -16.02 -5.99 9.95
C THR A 170 -14.65 -5.76 10.55
N VAL A 171 -14.59 -5.50 11.85
CA VAL A 171 -13.31 -5.30 12.56
C VAL A 171 -12.50 -6.58 12.53
N VAL A 172 -13.10 -7.75 12.78
CA VAL A 172 -12.41 -9.05 12.68
C VAL A 172 -11.83 -9.27 11.29
N PHE A 173 -12.59 -8.99 10.22
CA PHE A 173 -12.09 -9.07 8.85
C PHE A 173 -10.89 -8.15 8.61
N SER A 174 -10.97 -6.93 9.14
CA SER A 174 -9.88 -5.94 9.06
C SER A 174 -8.63 -6.43 9.79
N LEU A 175 -8.80 -7.02 10.96
CA LEU A 175 -7.69 -7.57 11.75
C LEU A 175 -7.04 -8.77 11.07
N LEU A 176 -7.82 -9.69 10.52
CA LEU A 176 -7.28 -10.82 9.75
C LEU A 176 -6.52 -10.33 8.50
N GLY A 177 -7.08 -9.36 7.77
CA GLY A 177 -6.45 -8.75 6.60
C GLY A 177 -5.13 -8.01 6.89
N PHE A 178 -4.81 -7.77 8.15
CA PHE A 178 -3.56 -7.16 8.59
C PHE A 178 -2.62 -8.15 9.28
N TYR A 179 -3.09 -8.87 10.30
CA TYR A 179 -2.20 -9.72 11.11
C TYR A 179 -1.68 -10.94 10.36
N LEU A 180 -2.45 -11.53 9.44
CA LEU A 180 -1.95 -12.62 8.60
C LEU A 180 -0.83 -12.14 7.66
N PRO A 181 -0.97 -11.05 6.89
CA PRO A 181 0.14 -10.47 6.14
C PRO A 181 1.34 -10.10 7.01
N LEU A 182 1.14 -9.51 8.19
CA LEU A 182 2.23 -9.17 9.11
C LEU A 182 3.01 -10.40 9.55
N ALA A 183 2.32 -11.51 9.89
CA ALA A 183 2.95 -12.77 10.29
C ALA A 183 3.82 -13.37 9.18
N VAL A 184 3.54 -13.07 7.91
CA VAL A 184 4.35 -13.48 6.76
C VAL A 184 5.45 -12.45 6.45
N LEU A 185 5.10 -11.17 6.42
CA LEU A 185 6.00 -10.06 6.06
C LEU A 185 7.21 -9.99 6.99
N LEU A 186 6.97 -10.05 8.31
CA LEU A 186 8.01 -9.84 9.30
C LEU A 186 9.12 -10.90 9.21
N PRO A 187 8.85 -12.22 9.27
CA PRO A 187 9.90 -13.22 9.15
C PRO A 187 10.59 -13.19 7.78
N CYS A 188 9.85 -12.97 6.68
CA CYS A 188 10.46 -12.86 5.36
C CYS A 188 11.46 -11.70 5.29
N SER A 189 11.06 -10.52 5.76
CA SER A 189 11.92 -9.33 5.75
C SER A 189 13.16 -9.49 6.62
N LEU A 190 13.01 -9.99 7.84
CA LEU A 190 14.12 -10.20 8.77
C LEU A 190 15.12 -11.23 8.22
N GLN A 191 14.65 -12.33 7.64
CA GLN A 191 15.52 -13.35 7.04
C GLN A 191 16.27 -12.83 5.81
N VAL A 192 15.65 -12.00 4.98
CA VAL A 192 16.31 -11.34 3.83
C VAL A 192 17.44 -10.45 4.32
N VAL A 193 17.17 -9.58 5.28
CA VAL A 193 18.18 -8.65 5.83
C VAL A 193 19.33 -9.43 6.48
N ALA A 194 19.03 -10.44 7.29
CA ALA A 194 20.04 -11.29 7.92
C ALA A 194 20.90 -12.05 6.90
N ALA A 195 20.28 -12.58 5.82
CA ALA A 195 21.00 -13.28 4.77
C ALA A 195 21.90 -12.36 3.95
N LEU A 196 21.46 -11.14 3.64
CA LEU A 196 22.25 -10.15 2.92
C LEU A 196 23.41 -9.62 3.76
N GLY A 197 23.22 -9.45 5.08
CA GLY A 197 24.27 -9.02 6.01
C GLY A 197 25.37 -10.07 6.23
N ARG A 198 25.06 -11.35 6.06
CA ARG A 198 26.03 -12.46 6.22
C ARG A 198 26.78 -12.84 4.95
N ARG A 199 26.42 -12.29 3.78
CA ARG A 199 27.12 -12.61 2.53
C ARG A 199 28.50 -11.95 2.51
N PRO A 200 29.60 -12.74 2.38
CA PRO A 200 30.91 -12.18 2.19
C PRO A 200 30.92 -11.38 0.89
N ALA A 201 31.40 -10.14 0.95
CA ALA A 201 31.50 -9.28 -0.21
C ALA A 201 32.68 -9.74 -1.07
N SER A 202 32.42 -10.41 -2.17
CA SER A 202 33.41 -10.78 -3.17
C SER A 202 33.88 -9.60 -4.05
N GLY A 203 33.38 -8.39 -3.76
CA GLY A 203 33.73 -7.13 -4.43
C GLY A 203 32.86 -5.96 -3.96
N ALA A 204 33.40 -4.72 -4.12
CA ALA A 204 32.71 -3.50 -3.68
C ALA A 204 31.31 -3.33 -4.31
N GLY A 205 31.14 -3.69 -5.58
CA GLY A 205 29.84 -3.60 -6.29
C GLY A 205 28.79 -4.56 -5.73
N GLN A 206 29.18 -5.79 -5.34
CA GLN A 206 28.25 -6.77 -4.79
C GLN A 206 27.83 -6.42 -3.35
N ALA A 207 28.75 -5.85 -2.58
CA ALA A 207 28.43 -5.33 -1.24
C ALA A 207 27.41 -4.21 -1.31
N GLU A 208 27.57 -3.28 -2.25
CA GLU A 208 26.65 -2.16 -2.42
C GLU A 208 25.27 -2.61 -2.91
N ALA A 209 25.19 -3.56 -3.85
CA ALA A 209 23.91 -4.14 -4.29
C ALA A 209 23.16 -4.83 -3.14
N SER A 210 23.89 -5.58 -2.29
CA SER A 210 23.29 -6.21 -1.10
C SER A 210 22.76 -5.18 -0.09
N ARG A 211 23.52 -4.10 0.17
CA ARG A 211 23.08 -3.00 1.07
C ARG A 211 21.83 -2.30 0.54
N ARG A 212 21.73 -2.10 -0.78
CA ARG A 212 20.55 -1.47 -1.40
C ARG A 212 19.33 -2.34 -1.31
N ALA A 213 19.47 -3.64 -1.61
CA ALA A 213 18.38 -4.59 -1.45
C ALA A 213 17.90 -4.65 0.01
N ALA A 214 18.82 -4.64 0.98
CA ALA A 214 18.46 -4.59 2.39
C ALA A 214 17.73 -3.28 2.76
N ARG A 215 18.20 -2.13 2.27
CA ARG A 215 17.53 -0.82 2.49
C ARG A 215 16.10 -0.80 1.95
N MET A 216 15.87 -1.37 0.76
CA MET A 216 14.54 -1.49 0.18
C MET A 216 13.60 -2.34 1.06
N VAL A 217 14.08 -3.50 1.53
CA VAL A 217 13.29 -4.37 2.41
C VAL A 217 12.98 -3.69 3.73
N TRP A 218 13.95 -2.96 4.31
CA TRP A 218 13.74 -2.15 5.51
C TRP A 218 12.73 -1.01 5.28
N ALA A 219 12.80 -0.32 4.15
CA ALA A 219 11.86 0.75 3.81
C ALA A 219 10.43 0.20 3.72
N ASN A 220 10.21 -0.91 3.01
CA ASN A 220 8.91 -1.56 2.92
C ASN A 220 8.38 -2.00 4.30
N LEU A 221 9.23 -2.59 5.13
CA LEU A 221 8.86 -2.99 6.48
C LEU A 221 8.52 -1.77 7.36
N ALA A 222 9.32 -0.70 7.27
CA ALA A 222 9.09 0.53 8.02
C ALA A 222 7.77 1.20 7.61
N VAL A 223 7.49 1.33 6.31
CA VAL A 223 6.21 1.87 5.81
C VAL A 223 5.05 1.03 6.32
N PHE A 224 5.15 -0.31 6.22
CA PHE A 224 4.11 -1.21 6.71
C PHE A 224 3.82 -1.02 8.21
N VAL A 225 4.87 -1.00 9.03
CA VAL A 225 4.74 -0.87 10.49
C VAL A 225 4.22 0.52 10.87
N VAL A 226 4.81 1.58 10.32
CA VAL A 226 4.45 2.96 10.68
C VAL A 226 3.04 3.31 10.22
N CYS A 227 2.66 2.89 9.00
CA CYS A 227 1.37 3.27 8.44
C CYS A 227 0.22 2.38 8.93
N PHE A 228 0.43 1.09 9.06
CA PHE A 228 -0.70 0.18 9.28
C PHE A 228 -0.82 -0.36 10.71
N LEU A 229 0.29 -0.58 11.43
CA LEU A 229 0.26 -1.15 12.77
C LEU A 229 -0.52 -0.28 13.77
N PRO A 230 -0.33 1.06 13.86
CA PRO A 230 -1.03 1.87 14.85
C PRO A 230 -2.55 1.77 14.75
N LEU A 231 -3.09 1.83 13.53
CA LEU A 231 -4.52 1.70 13.29
C LEU A 231 -5.06 0.34 13.78
N HIS A 232 -4.37 -0.74 13.42
CA HIS A 232 -4.84 -2.09 13.76
C HIS A 232 -4.69 -2.40 15.26
N VAL A 233 -3.71 -1.80 15.95
CA VAL A 233 -3.60 -1.88 17.41
C VAL A 233 -4.79 -1.19 18.07
N VAL A 234 -5.17 0.02 17.64
CA VAL A 234 -6.32 0.73 18.20
C VAL A 234 -7.63 -0.01 17.90
N LEU A 235 -7.79 -0.56 16.71
CA LEU A 235 -8.95 -1.40 16.34
C LEU A 235 -9.03 -2.65 17.21
N THR A 236 -7.91 -3.32 17.46
CA THR A 236 -7.84 -4.50 18.35
C THR A 236 -8.23 -4.14 19.76
N TRP A 237 -7.69 -3.04 20.28
CA TRP A 237 -8.01 -2.53 21.61
C TRP A 237 -9.51 -2.25 21.76
N ARG A 238 -10.10 -1.51 20.78
CA ARG A 238 -11.53 -1.22 20.76
C ARG A 238 -12.38 -2.49 20.75
N LEU A 239 -11.99 -3.49 19.94
CA LEU A 239 -12.70 -4.78 19.87
C LEU A 239 -12.59 -5.55 21.19
N ALA A 240 -11.42 -5.62 21.79
CA ALA A 240 -11.14 -6.38 23.01
C ALA A 240 -11.85 -5.80 24.24
N THR A 241 -11.93 -4.46 24.32
CA THR A 241 -12.51 -3.78 25.50
C THR A 241 -13.99 -3.46 25.33
N GLY A 242 -14.49 -3.39 24.09
CA GLY A 242 -15.84 -2.90 23.79
C GLY A 242 -16.06 -1.42 24.13
N LEU A 243 -14.98 -0.70 24.54
CA LEU A 243 -15.07 0.70 24.96
C LEU A 243 -15.19 1.62 23.75
N SER A 244 -16.01 2.65 23.89
CA SER A 244 -16.12 3.78 22.98
C SER A 244 -15.90 5.06 23.80
N SER A 245 -14.89 5.84 23.46
CA SER A 245 -14.60 7.11 24.11
C SER A 245 -14.02 8.09 23.10
N CYS A 246 -14.10 9.39 23.39
CA CYS A 246 -13.51 10.42 22.56
C CYS A 246 -12.02 10.16 22.26
N ALA A 247 -11.27 9.65 23.23
CA ALA A 247 -9.86 9.32 23.06
C ALA A 247 -9.65 8.20 22.06
N ILE A 248 -10.46 7.13 22.08
CA ILE A 248 -10.37 6.02 21.14
C ILE A 248 -10.78 6.47 19.73
N ASP A 249 -11.86 7.24 19.60
CA ASP A 249 -12.33 7.75 18.32
C ASP A 249 -11.31 8.73 17.69
N SER A 250 -10.70 9.58 18.50
CA SER A 250 -9.59 10.45 18.08
C SER A 250 -8.35 9.66 17.66
N ALA A 251 -7.98 8.63 18.41
CA ALA A 251 -6.88 7.75 18.05
C ALA A 251 -7.15 7.01 16.73
N LEU A 252 -8.37 6.53 16.50
CA LEU A 252 -8.77 5.91 15.23
C LEU A 252 -8.70 6.90 14.07
N LEU A 253 -9.13 8.14 14.27
CA LEU A 253 -9.04 9.18 13.26
C LEU A 253 -7.57 9.45 12.88
N ILE A 254 -6.71 9.71 13.86
CA ILE A 254 -5.29 10.00 13.65
C ILE A 254 -4.57 8.82 12.99
N THR A 255 -4.72 7.63 13.54
CA THR A 255 -4.04 6.44 13.00
C THR A 255 -4.55 6.03 11.63
N SER A 256 -5.83 6.31 11.31
CA SER A 256 -6.37 6.15 9.96
C SER A 256 -5.68 7.11 8.98
N LYS A 257 -5.45 8.37 9.37
CA LYS A 257 -4.72 9.34 8.54
C LYS A 257 -3.25 8.96 8.36
N VAL A 258 -2.60 8.47 9.41
CA VAL A 258 -1.24 7.90 9.28
C VAL A 258 -1.24 6.72 8.29
N SER A 259 -2.28 5.87 8.33
CA SER A 259 -2.42 4.79 7.35
C SER A 259 -2.58 5.30 5.90
N ASP A 260 -3.31 6.40 5.69
CA ASP A 260 -3.50 6.98 4.36
C ASP A 260 -2.20 7.55 3.76
N ALA A 261 -1.24 7.96 4.62
CA ALA A 261 0.06 8.46 4.18
C ALA A 261 0.92 7.40 3.46
N ASN A 262 0.56 6.12 3.52
CA ASN A 262 1.29 5.06 2.82
C ASN A 262 1.42 5.36 1.33
N CYS A 263 0.40 5.91 0.68
CA CYS A 263 0.43 6.21 -0.76
C CYS A 263 1.54 7.20 -1.17
N CYS A 264 1.98 8.07 -0.25
CA CYS A 264 3.14 8.93 -0.47
C CYS A 264 4.45 8.23 -0.09
N LEU A 265 4.45 7.45 1.00
CA LEU A 265 5.64 6.78 1.51
C LEU A 265 6.09 5.60 0.64
N ASP A 266 5.16 4.92 -0.02
CA ASP A 266 5.45 3.88 -1.00
C ASP A 266 6.33 4.39 -2.15
N ALA A 267 6.23 5.68 -2.49
CA ALA A 267 7.09 6.32 -3.48
C ALA A 267 8.58 6.27 -3.10
N VAL A 268 8.91 6.26 -1.82
CA VAL A 268 10.30 6.06 -1.33
C VAL A 268 10.81 4.68 -1.75
N CYS A 269 9.96 3.66 -1.63
CA CYS A 269 10.29 2.30 -2.06
C CYS A 269 10.52 2.23 -3.58
N TYR A 270 9.72 2.96 -4.37
CA TYR A 270 9.88 3.05 -5.83
C TYR A 270 11.21 3.70 -6.21
N TYR A 271 11.63 4.74 -5.50
CA TYR A 271 12.92 5.40 -5.74
C TYR A 271 14.10 4.45 -5.54
N TYR A 272 14.13 3.71 -4.44
CA TYR A 272 15.20 2.74 -4.18
C TYR A 272 15.26 1.64 -5.24
N MET A 273 14.13 1.17 -5.70
CA MET A 273 14.08 0.17 -6.77
C MET A 273 14.53 0.74 -8.10
N ALA A 274 14.06 1.92 -8.50
CA ALA A 274 14.44 2.54 -9.78
C ALA A 274 15.96 2.75 -9.85
N LYS A 275 16.58 3.14 -8.75
CA LYS A 275 18.03 3.30 -8.65
C LYS A 275 18.77 1.96 -8.76
N GLU A 276 18.27 0.91 -8.11
CA GLU A 276 18.82 -0.46 -8.19
C GLU A 276 18.86 -0.96 -9.65
N PHE A 277 17.79 -0.71 -10.42
CA PHE A 277 17.71 -1.12 -11.83
C PHE A 277 18.56 -0.29 -12.76
N GLN A 278 18.66 1.02 -12.56
CA GLN A 278 19.52 1.89 -13.38
C GLN A 278 20.98 1.49 -13.28
N GLU A 279 21.47 1.19 -12.10
CA GLU A 279 22.86 0.83 -11.87
C GLU A 279 23.18 -0.61 -12.29
N ALA A 280 22.26 -1.57 -12.09
CA ALA A 280 22.39 -2.92 -12.63
C ALA A 280 22.47 -2.91 -14.17
N SER A 281 21.72 -2.01 -14.82
CA SER A 281 21.77 -1.82 -16.26
C SER A 281 23.07 -1.15 -16.71
N ALA A 282 23.60 -0.19 -15.94
CA ALA A 282 24.88 0.46 -16.22
C ALA A 282 26.06 -0.51 -16.11
N LEU A 283 26.06 -1.39 -15.10
CA LEU A 283 27.06 -2.44 -14.92
C LEU A 283 27.03 -3.49 -16.06
N ALA A 284 25.84 -3.84 -16.54
CA ALA A 284 25.67 -4.75 -17.69
C ALA A 284 26.03 -4.11 -19.04
N SER A 285 26.15 -2.80 -19.11
CA SER A 285 26.49 -2.01 -20.32
C SER A 285 27.94 -1.54 -20.35
N GLY A 286 28.81 -2.14 -19.52
CA GLY A 286 30.25 -1.86 -19.51
C GLY A 286 30.90 -1.94 -20.91
N PRO A 287 32.02 -1.27 -21.16
CA PRO A 287 32.58 -1.03 -22.50
C PRO A 287 33.09 -2.33 -23.15
N GLY A 288 32.21 -3.14 -23.71
CA GLY A 288 32.56 -4.40 -24.36
C GLY A 288 31.45 -5.08 -25.15
N VAL A 289 30.19 -4.72 -24.94
CA VAL A 289 29.07 -5.37 -25.65
C VAL A 289 28.33 -4.36 -26.50
N LYS A 290 28.64 -4.28 -27.78
CA LYS A 290 27.80 -3.60 -28.79
C LYS A 290 26.49 -4.39 -28.91
N ALA A 291 25.46 -4.00 -28.15
CA ALA A 291 24.13 -4.57 -28.28
C ALA A 291 23.44 -4.02 -29.53
N GLN A 292 23.12 -4.90 -30.44
CA GLN A 292 22.32 -4.67 -31.63
C GLN A 292 20.96 -4.05 -31.24
N ARG A 293 20.69 -2.88 -31.79
CA ARG A 293 19.53 -2.04 -31.51
C ARG A 293 18.29 -2.67 -32.14
N SER A 294 17.46 -3.38 -31.36
CA SER A 294 16.12 -3.76 -31.78
C SER A 294 15.15 -2.66 -31.35
N GLN A 295 14.64 -1.93 -32.33
CA GLN A 295 13.51 -1.00 -32.21
C GLN A 295 12.25 -1.78 -31.89
N GLY A 296 11.53 -1.39 -30.86
CA GLY A 296 10.24 -1.94 -30.48
C GLY A 296 9.77 -1.47 -29.11
N SER A 297 9.57 -0.16 -28.94
CA SER A 297 8.90 0.39 -27.76
C SER A 297 7.60 1.06 -28.21
N LEU A 298 6.49 0.31 -28.10
CA LEU A 298 5.15 0.93 -28.13
C LEU A 298 4.90 1.54 -26.75
N CYS A 299 5.15 2.83 -26.64
CA CYS A 299 4.54 3.63 -25.58
C CYS A 299 3.11 3.93 -26.04
N VAL A 300 2.11 3.36 -25.38
CA VAL A 300 0.71 3.67 -25.64
C VAL A 300 0.48 5.12 -25.23
N THR A 301 0.41 5.98 -26.22
CA THR A 301 -0.06 7.36 -26.03
C THR A 301 -1.57 7.27 -25.88
N VAL A 302 -2.05 7.47 -24.65
CA VAL A 302 -3.48 7.73 -24.41
C VAL A 302 -3.69 9.20 -24.78
N ALA A 303 -4.40 9.39 -25.88
CA ALA A 303 -4.95 10.67 -26.28
C ALA A 303 -6.21 10.98 -25.45
#